data_e3ba1c5f4718c5e4674e0e543f38dd6d
#
_entry.id   e3ba1c5f4718c5e4674e0e543f38dd6d
#
_cell.length_a   1.000
_cell.length_b   1.000
_cell.length_c   1.000
_cell.angle_alpha   90.00
_cell.angle_beta   90.00
_cell.angle_gamma   90.00
#
_symmetry.space_group_name_H-M   'P 1'
#
loop_
_entity.id
_entity.type
_entity.pdbx_description
1 polymer ?
#
loop_
_entity_poly.entity_id
_entity_poly.type
_entity_poly.pdbx_seq_one_letter_code
_entity_poly.pdbx_strand_id
1 'polypeptide(L)'
;MQAVRSIPAAALAPRVNNNNTARRPSAGIVSLRRRTGAVVPAASAEKDGAKVDYKSDEFTVLPDAPVKDLVPSGPWKTIEGGVCAPKGFKAAAFKAKLRASGKNQADCCLIVADKPAVVGGVFTKNRVAAAPVQYCREVLGDTETVRAVLANAGQANAATGKLGMEDAVRSAATVAEALGCEASDILLQSTGVIGKRIKMDELMAAVPSLAGNLKATKEAAYGAATAICTTDLVRKTLAVEVDLGGGGLLGGRKVRIGGMGKGSGMIHPNMATMLGVVTCDANVEPEAWRAMVKRASVNSFNQISVDGDTSTNDCVIGLASGAAGGDPIAAGTPEAEKLEAALTAVCVGIAKSIAWDGEGATCLIECNVNGADSLDDARLIARSVVSSSLAKSAIFGHDPNWGRLACAAGYSGVHFEQEDLCIKLGPHTLMENGQPLDYDAKDASAYLKDACAVHGTVVIDVSVGAGAFEGSAWGCDLTYDYVKINAEYTT
;
A
#
# COMPACT_ATOMS: atom_id res chain seq x y z
N MET A 1 58.58 -9.69 -14.22
CA MET A 1 59.05 -10.89 -13.48
C MET A 1 58.48 -10.86 -12.08
N GLN A 2 57.89 -11.94 -11.64
CA GLN A 2 57.21 -12.33 -10.40
C GLN A 2 55.68 -12.26 -10.55
N ALA A 3 55.08 -13.30 -10.79
CA ALA A 3 54.76 -14.61 -10.20
C ALA A 3 53.30 -14.62 -9.75
N VAL A 4 52.46 -15.22 -10.62
CA VAL A 4 51.06 -15.59 -10.35
C VAL A 4 51.10 -16.80 -9.39
N ARG A 5 50.43 -16.71 -8.24
CA ARG A 5 50.12 -17.87 -7.40
C ARG A 5 48.68 -18.29 -7.56
N SER A 6 48.54 -19.51 -8.03
CA SER A 6 47.31 -20.29 -8.13
C SER A 6 46.80 -20.71 -6.75
N ILE A 7 45.48 -20.68 -6.54
CA ILE A 7 44.82 -21.27 -5.38
C ILE A 7 44.05 -22.52 -5.88
N PRO A 8 44.11 -23.66 -5.16
CA PRO A 8 43.56 -24.92 -5.63
C PRO A 8 42.07 -25.11 -5.26
N ALA A 9 41.38 -25.89 -6.09
CA ALA A 9 40.04 -26.39 -5.88
C ALA A 9 39.99 -27.38 -4.71
N ALA A 10 39.01 -27.28 -3.85
CA ALA A 10 38.67 -28.29 -2.86
C ALA A 10 37.17 -28.57 -2.82
N ALA A 11 36.90 -29.80 -3.19
CA ALA A 11 36.03 -30.78 -2.54
C ALA A 11 34.50 -30.60 -2.56
N LEU A 12 33.91 -31.45 -3.37
CA LEU A 12 32.54 -31.98 -3.36
C LEU A 12 32.14 -32.54 -1.96
N ALA A 13 30.97 -32.19 -1.48
CA ALA A 13 30.25 -32.87 -0.43
C ALA A 13 28.92 -33.45 -0.98
N PRO A 14 28.37 -34.55 -0.42
CA PRO A 14 27.54 -35.50 -1.14
C PRO A 14 26.05 -35.15 -1.16
N ARG A 15 25.39 -35.57 -2.25
CA ARG A 15 23.94 -35.57 -2.44
C ARG A 15 23.28 -36.49 -1.43
N VAL A 16 22.32 -35.96 -0.67
CA VAL A 16 21.33 -36.74 0.06
C VAL A 16 20.06 -36.82 -0.79
N ASN A 17 19.78 -38.01 -1.29
CA ASN A 17 18.50 -38.40 -1.88
C ASN A 17 17.47 -38.55 -0.76
N ASN A 18 16.40 -37.79 -0.76
CA ASN A 18 15.20 -38.13 -0.01
C ASN A 18 13.99 -38.00 -0.95
N ASN A 19 13.65 -39.16 -1.53
CA ASN A 19 12.32 -39.40 -2.09
C ASN A 19 11.32 -39.50 -0.92
N ASN A 20 10.45 -38.50 -0.80
CA ASN A 20 9.19 -38.69 -0.09
C ASN A 20 8.08 -37.91 -0.81
N THR A 21 7.35 -38.64 -1.64
CA THR A 21 6.15 -38.22 -2.32
C THR A 21 4.98 -38.14 -1.36
N ALA A 22 4.74 -37.02 -0.73
CA ALA A 22 3.45 -36.71 -0.10
C ALA A 22 2.74 -35.67 -0.94
N ARG A 23 1.70 -36.10 -1.67
CA ARG A 23 0.76 -35.21 -2.37
C ARG A 23 0.09 -34.31 -1.34
N ARG A 24 0.37 -33.01 -1.39
CA ARG A 24 -0.43 -31.97 -0.75
C ARG A 24 -1.63 -31.64 -1.63
N PRO A 25 -2.84 -31.45 -1.08
CA PRO A 25 -3.98 -30.98 -1.85
C PRO A 25 -3.70 -29.56 -2.36
N SER A 26 -3.96 -29.34 -3.63
CA SER A 26 -3.90 -28.04 -4.28
C SER A 26 -4.93 -27.10 -3.64
N ALA A 27 -4.48 -26.05 -2.96
CA ALA A 27 -5.33 -24.94 -2.62
C ALA A 27 -5.80 -24.28 -3.93
N GLY A 28 -7.10 -24.31 -4.18
CA GLY A 28 -7.72 -23.70 -5.34
C GLY A 28 -7.46 -22.21 -5.33
N ILE A 29 -6.66 -21.77 -6.30
CA ILE A 29 -6.45 -20.35 -6.58
C ILE A 29 -7.79 -19.83 -7.10
N VAL A 30 -8.40 -18.88 -6.38
CA VAL A 30 -9.53 -18.11 -6.88
C VAL A 30 -9.01 -17.27 -8.06
N SER A 31 -9.26 -17.74 -9.26
CA SER A 31 -8.95 -17.02 -10.49
C SER A 31 -9.83 -15.77 -10.53
N LEU A 32 -9.23 -14.60 -10.37
CA LEU A 32 -9.85 -13.31 -10.63
C LEU A 32 -10.15 -13.20 -12.12
N ARG A 33 -11.39 -13.49 -12.52
CA ARG A 33 -11.81 -13.40 -13.92
C ARG A 33 -11.55 -11.98 -14.43
N ARG A 34 -10.71 -11.89 -15.47
CA ARG A 34 -10.48 -10.70 -16.28
C ARG A 34 -11.82 -10.21 -16.86
N ARG A 35 -12.14 -8.94 -16.66
CA ARG A 35 -12.95 -8.19 -17.64
C ARG A 35 -11.97 -7.59 -18.63
N THR A 36 -12.10 -7.99 -19.88
CA THR A 36 -11.45 -7.39 -21.05
C THR A 36 -11.60 -5.88 -21.03
N GLY A 37 -10.48 -5.17 -21.23
CA GLY A 37 -10.28 -3.74 -21.22
C GLY A 37 -11.45 -2.89 -21.70
N ALA A 38 -12.26 -2.45 -20.75
CA ALA A 38 -12.98 -1.21 -20.92
C ALA A 38 -12.04 -0.13 -20.36
N VAL A 39 -11.66 0.82 -21.21
CA VAL A 39 -11.14 2.11 -20.75
C VAL A 39 -12.17 2.62 -19.77
N VAL A 40 -11.85 2.54 -18.46
CA VAL A 40 -12.67 3.19 -17.43
C VAL A 40 -12.49 4.68 -17.70
N PRO A 41 -13.54 5.41 -18.14
CA PRO A 41 -13.42 6.85 -18.21
C PRO A 41 -13.14 7.30 -16.77
N ALA A 42 -11.99 7.95 -16.55
CA ALA A 42 -11.75 8.66 -15.33
C ALA A 42 -12.97 9.57 -15.13
N ALA A 43 -13.61 9.46 -13.98
CA ALA A 43 -14.48 10.53 -13.57
C ALA A 43 -13.68 11.80 -13.75
N SER A 44 -14.09 12.67 -14.68
CA SER A 44 -13.48 13.95 -14.91
C SER A 44 -13.40 14.62 -13.54
N ALA A 45 -12.19 14.66 -12.96
CA ALA A 45 -11.93 15.59 -11.90
C ALA A 45 -12.09 16.96 -12.55
N GLU A 46 -13.30 17.48 -12.52
CA GLU A 46 -13.56 18.85 -12.85
C GLU A 46 -12.58 19.66 -12.01
N LYS A 47 -11.76 20.48 -12.67
CA LYS A 47 -10.82 21.40 -12.04
C LYS A 47 -11.52 22.45 -11.17
N ASP A 48 -12.83 22.48 -11.17
CA ASP A 48 -13.65 23.11 -10.15
C ASP A 48 -13.80 22.12 -9.01
N GLY A 49 -12.93 22.29 -7.98
CA GLY A 49 -12.99 21.50 -6.76
C GLY A 49 -14.41 21.56 -6.22
N ALA A 50 -15.16 20.48 -6.41
CA ALA A 50 -16.38 20.26 -5.68
C ALA A 50 -15.99 20.29 -4.21
N LYS A 51 -16.14 21.47 -3.59
CA LYS A 51 -16.08 21.67 -2.16
C LYS A 51 -17.19 20.81 -1.57
N VAL A 52 -16.87 19.56 -1.27
CA VAL A 52 -17.65 18.79 -0.33
C VAL A 52 -17.45 19.51 0.99
N ASP A 53 -18.44 20.32 1.36
CA ASP A 53 -18.47 21.13 2.56
C ASP A 53 -18.56 20.22 3.80
N TYR A 54 -17.47 19.53 4.12
CA TYR A 54 -17.26 18.99 5.44
C TYR A 54 -16.54 20.08 6.24
N LYS A 55 -17.33 20.99 6.77
CA LYS A 55 -16.86 21.93 7.79
C LYS A 55 -16.57 21.15 9.06
N SER A 56 -15.32 20.70 9.23
CA SER A 56 -14.69 20.96 10.50
C SER A 56 -14.31 22.44 10.41
N ASP A 57 -14.79 23.29 11.26
CA ASP A 57 -14.48 24.72 11.23
C ASP A 57 -12.97 25.03 11.37
N GLU A 58 -12.12 24.01 11.48
CA GLU A 58 -10.71 24.08 11.82
C GLU A 58 -9.74 23.73 10.69
N PHE A 59 -10.08 22.85 9.73
CA PHE A 59 -9.14 22.47 8.65
C PHE A 59 -9.84 21.96 7.37
N THR A 60 -9.10 22.03 6.24
CA THR A 60 -9.54 21.52 4.95
C THR A 60 -9.30 20.01 4.84
N VAL A 61 -10.28 19.26 4.38
CA VAL A 61 -10.18 17.83 4.05
C VAL A 61 -9.89 17.69 2.57
N LEU A 62 -8.90 16.85 2.20
CA LEU A 62 -8.55 16.58 0.81
C LEU A 62 -9.68 15.86 0.06
N PRO A 63 -9.81 16.03 -1.27
CA PRO A 63 -10.73 15.26 -2.09
C PRO A 63 -10.38 13.76 -2.06
N ASP A 64 -11.33 12.91 -2.45
CA ASP A 64 -11.11 11.46 -2.56
C ASP A 64 -10.25 11.11 -3.78
N ALA A 65 -9.34 10.15 -3.62
CA ALA A 65 -8.77 9.42 -4.74
C ALA A 65 -9.86 8.56 -5.42
N PRO A 66 -9.69 8.15 -6.70
CA PRO A 66 -10.63 7.27 -7.39
C PRO A 66 -10.54 5.81 -6.89
N VAL A 67 -10.38 5.59 -5.58
CA VAL A 67 -10.14 4.28 -4.96
C VAL A 67 -11.25 3.28 -5.30
N LYS A 68 -12.48 3.76 -5.43
CA LYS A 68 -13.65 2.91 -5.74
C LYS A 68 -13.53 2.23 -7.11
N ASP A 69 -12.89 2.92 -8.05
CA ASP A 69 -12.69 2.42 -9.42
C ASP A 69 -11.43 1.54 -9.54
N LEU A 70 -10.53 1.65 -8.55
CA LEU A 70 -9.25 0.93 -8.51
C LEU A 70 -9.30 -0.34 -7.65
N VAL A 71 -10.38 -0.56 -6.89
CA VAL A 71 -10.53 -1.76 -6.08
C VAL A 71 -10.84 -2.98 -6.96
N PRO A 72 -10.18 -4.13 -6.75
CA PRO A 72 -10.49 -5.34 -7.49
C PRO A 72 -11.95 -5.77 -7.27
N SER A 73 -12.57 -6.32 -8.31
CA SER A 73 -13.92 -6.90 -8.22
C SER A 73 -13.89 -8.20 -7.40
N GLY A 74 -14.95 -8.43 -6.59
CA GLY A 74 -15.06 -9.63 -5.77
C GLY A 74 -16.39 -9.69 -5.04
N PRO A 75 -16.57 -10.66 -4.14
CA PRO A 75 -17.81 -10.86 -3.40
C PRO A 75 -17.97 -9.88 -2.21
N TRP A 76 -17.57 -8.64 -2.39
CA TRP A 76 -17.69 -7.54 -1.44
C TRP A 76 -18.40 -6.34 -2.04
N LYS A 77 -18.95 -5.52 -1.17
CA LYS A 77 -19.59 -4.25 -1.52
C LYS A 77 -18.78 -3.10 -0.96
N THR A 78 -18.43 -2.14 -1.80
CA THR A 78 -17.83 -0.88 -1.35
C THR A 78 -18.84 -0.08 -0.52
N ILE A 79 -18.39 0.42 0.64
CA ILE A 79 -19.16 1.24 1.56
C ILE A 79 -18.36 2.50 1.95
N GLU A 80 -19.05 3.49 2.52
CA GLU A 80 -18.40 4.68 3.06
C GLU A 80 -17.88 4.44 4.49
N GLY A 81 -17.00 5.34 4.98
CA GLY A 81 -16.58 5.39 6.38
C GLY A 81 -15.12 5.03 6.61
N GLY A 82 -14.37 4.55 5.61
CA GLY A 82 -12.94 4.28 5.76
C GLY A 82 -12.65 3.46 7.02
N VAL A 83 -11.64 3.88 7.79
CA VAL A 83 -11.23 3.19 9.05
C VAL A 83 -12.29 3.19 10.16
N CYS A 84 -13.35 4.00 10.03
CA CYS A 84 -14.47 4.02 10.97
C CYS A 84 -15.70 3.20 10.47
N ALA A 85 -15.67 2.61 9.29
CA ALA A 85 -16.72 1.77 8.77
C ALA A 85 -16.91 0.45 9.55
N PRO A 86 -15.85 -0.25 9.96
CA PRO A 86 -15.95 -1.40 10.85
C PRO A 86 -16.41 -0.98 12.26
N LYS A 87 -17.23 -1.81 12.89
CA LYS A 87 -17.69 -1.57 14.26
C LYS A 87 -16.53 -1.58 15.26
N GLY A 88 -16.65 -0.75 16.28
CA GLY A 88 -15.68 -0.70 17.37
C GLY A 88 -14.48 0.22 17.08
N PHE A 89 -14.52 1.05 16.05
CA PHE A 89 -13.47 2.02 15.74
C PHE A 89 -13.98 3.45 15.69
N LYS A 90 -13.14 4.36 16.16
CA LYS A 90 -13.32 5.82 16.13
C LYS A 90 -12.04 6.47 15.64
N ALA A 91 -12.16 7.65 15.07
CA ALA A 91 -11.02 8.46 14.69
C ALA A 91 -11.24 9.93 15.08
N ALA A 92 -10.13 10.64 15.18
CA ALA A 92 -10.09 12.09 15.29
C ALA A 92 -8.88 12.63 14.53
N ALA A 93 -8.97 13.85 14.02
CA ALA A 93 -7.87 14.57 13.40
C ALA A 93 -7.77 15.97 13.99
N PHE A 94 -6.55 16.51 14.05
CA PHE A 94 -6.29 17.82 14.63
C PHE A 94 -5.16 18.54 13.90
N LYS A 95 -5.21 19.88 13.87
CA LYS A 95 -4.17 20.74 13.33
C LYS A 95 -3.26 21.23 14.44
N ALA A 96 -2.24 20.44 14.76
CA ALA A 96 -1.27 20.73 15.82
C ALA A 96 -0.15 21.69 15.40
N LYS A 97 -0.13 22.15 14.15
CA LYS A 97 0.92 23.01 13.55
C LYS A 97 2.30 22.33 13.51
N LEU A 98 2.31 21.03 13.31
CA LEU A 98 3.53 20.25 13.16
C LEU A 98 4.20 20.57 11.82
N ARG A 99 3.40 20.76 10.74
CA ARG A 99 3.91 21.11 9.42
C ARG A 99 4.46 22.53 9.36
N ALA A 100 5.53 22.71 8.58
CA ALA A 100 6.04 24.04 8.24
C ALA A 100 5.22 24.72 7.13
N SER A 101 4.49 23.93 6.30
CA SER A 101 3.68 24.46 5.21
C SER A 101 2.46 25.20 5.74
N GLY A 102 2.11 26.33 5.15
CA GLY A 102 0.91 27.11 5.48
C GLY A 102 -0.43 26.44 5.10
N LYS A 103 -0.42 25.15 4.74
CA LYS A 103 -1.64 24.38 4.39
C LYS A 103 -2.60 24.35 5.57
N ASN A 104 -3.88 24.65 5.32
CA ASN A 104 -4.92 24.54 6.34
C ASN A 104 -5.45 23.09 6.41
N GLN A 105 -4.60 22.14 6.78
CA GLN A 105 -4.93 20.73 6.93
C GLN A 105 -4.57 20.24 8.32
N ALA A 106 -5.30 19.22 8.82
CA ALA A 106 -4.86 18.47 10.00
C ALA A 106 -3.48 17.85 9.74
N ASP A 107 -2.69 17.69 10.79
CA ASP A 107 -1.33 17.13 10.73
C ASP A 107 -1.04 16.10 11.85
N CYS A 108 -2.06 15.74 12.61
CA CYS A 108 -2.06 14.57 13.46
C CYS A 108 -3.45 13.94 13.52
N CYS A 109 -3.50 12.64 13.74
CA CYS A 109 -4.75 11.90 13.91
C CYS A 109 -4.57 10.74 14.89
N LEU A 110 -5.69 10.31 15.46
CA LEU A 110 -5.79 9.19 16.39
C LEU A 110 -6.89 8.26 15.91
N ILE A 111 -6.57 6.98 15.73
CA ILE A 111 -7.52 5.91 15.44
C ILE A 111 -7.57 5.02 16.67
N VAL A 112 -8.76 4.78 17.22
CA VAL A 112 -8.95 4.08 18.50
C VAL A 112 -9.95 2.96 18.34
N ALA A 113 -9.61 1.78 18.87
CA ALA A 113 -10.52 0.68 19.09
C ALA A 113 -11.24 0.85 20.44
N ASP A 114 -12.55 0.59 20.50
CA ASP A 114 -13.35 0.68 21.75
C ASP A 114 -12.85 -0.29 22.83
N LYS A 115 -12.28 -1.42 22.40
CA LYS A 115 -11.62 -2.44 23.25
C LYS A 115 -10.26 -2.81 22.64
N PRO A 116 -9.36 -3.50 23.35
CA PRO A 116 -8.15 -4.03 22.75
C PRO A 116 -8.48 -4.83 21.47
N ALA A 117 -7.90 -4.44 20.35
CA ALA A 117 -8.10 -5.07 19.04
C ALA A 117 -6.90 -5.94 18.70
N VAL A 118 -7.14 -7.10 18.11
CA VAL A 118 -6.08 -7.96 17.59
C VAL A 118 -5.28 -7.18 16.55
N VAL A 119 -3.94 -7.24 16.63
CA VAL A 119 -3.05 -6.42 15.82
C VAL A 119 -2.10 -7.23 14.94
N GLY A 120 -1.92 -6.76 13.71
CA GLY A 120 -0.86 -7.15 12.79
C GLY A 120 -0.14 -5.92 12.25
N GLY A 121 1.18 -6.00 12.10
CA GLY A 121 1.97 -4.89 11.57
C GLY A 121 3.02 -5.35 10.58
N VAL A 122 3.24 -4.54 9.53
CA VAL A 122 4.31 -4.71 8.55
C VAL A 122 5.09 -3.41 8.45
N PHE A 123 6.42 -3.51 8.44
CA PHE A 123 7.31 -2.35 8.58
C PHE A 123 8.45 -2.39 7.56
N THR A 124 8.95 -1.21 7.18
CA THR A 124 10.08 -1.04 6.26
C THR A 124 11.30 -1.88 6.65
N LYS A 125 11.99 -2.42 5.65
CA LYS A 125 13.30 -3.06 5.86
C LYS A 125 14.48 -2.09 5.74
N ASN A 126 14.21 -0.79 5.55
CA ASN A 126 15.26 0.22 5.52
C ASN A 126 16.07 0.18 6.82
N ARG A 127 17.40 0.16 6.71
CA ARG A 127 18.29 0.11 7.87
C ARG A 127 18.28 1.38 8.69
N VAL A 128 17.82 2.50 8.09
CA VAL A 128 17.61 3.78 8.77
C VAL A 128 16.15 3.89 9.23
N ALA A 129 15.61 2.80 9.79
CA ALA A 129 14.24 2.78 10.28
C ALA A 129 14.00 3.86 11.35
N ALA A 130 12.89 4.62 11.19
CA ALA A 130 12.49 5.70 12.08
C ALA A 130 12.18 5.20 13.50
N ALA A 131 12.30 6.06 14.50
CA ALA A 131 12.00 5.73 15.89
C ALA A 131 10.58 5.16 16.09
N PRO A 132 9.49 5.69 15.47
CA PRO A 132 8.16 5.10 15.56
C PRO A 132 8.11 3.67 15.03
N VAL A 133 8.84 3.36 13.95
CA VAL A 133 8.91 2.00 13.39
C VAL A 133 9.59 1.04 14.36
N GLN A 134 10.72 1.47 14.96
CA GLN A 134 11.44 0.67 15.95
C GLN A 134 10.58 0.42 17.19
N TYR A 135 9.94 1.45 17.73
CA TYR A 135 8.99 1.36 18.83
C TYR A 135 7.86 0.37 18.54
N CYS A 136 7.19 0.49 17.39
CA CYS A 136 6.09 -0.41 17.05
C CYS A 136 6.53 -1.86 16.89
N ARG A 137 7.74 -2.12 16.36
CA ARG A 137 8.28 -3.49 16.28
C ARG A 137 8.51 -4.10 17.65
N GLU A 138 9.03 -3.32 18.59
CA GLU A 138 9.24 -3.74 19.99
C GLU A 138 7.90 -4.07 20.65
N VAL A 139 6.92 -3.17 20.60
CA VAL A 139 5.58 -3.40 21.15
C VAL A 139 4.94 -4.67 20.55
N LEU A 140 4.97 -4.86 19.22
CA LEU A 140 4.35 -6.01 18.56
C LEU A 140 5.10 -7.33 18.77
N GLY A 141 6.32 -7.27 19.29
CA GLY A 141 7.04 -8.46 19.77
C GLY A 141 6.42 -9.07 21.03
N ASP A 142 5.80 -8.24 21.87
CA ASP A 142 5.35 -8.58 23.20
C ASP A 142 3.81 -8.61 23.36
N THR A 143 3.04 -8.07 22.40
CA THR A 143 1.57 -8.00 22.50
C THR A 143 0.84 -8.51 21.27
N GLU A 144 -0.34 -9.09 21.49
CA GLU A 144 -1.26 -9.53 20.43
C GLU A 144 -2.37 -8.51 20.14
N THR A 145 -2.56 -7.55 21.03
CA THR A 145 -3.64 -6.55 20.95
C THR A 145 -3.12 -5.17 21.27
N VAL A 146 -3.77 -4.15 20.66
CA VAL A 146 -3.54 -2.74 20.97
C VAL A 146 -4.85 -1.97 20.97
N ARG A 147 -4.83 -0.74 21.49
CA ARG A 147 -6.00 0.15 21.58
C ARG A 147 -6.00 1.23 20.51
N ALA A 148 -4.85 1.75 20.11
CA ALA A 148 -4.83 2.93 19.27
C ALA A 148 -3.60 3.03 18.36
N VAL A 149 -3.75 3.83 17.29
CA VAL A 149 -2.67 4.30 16.43
C VAL A 149 -2.68 5.82 16.40
N LEU A 150 -1.60 6.45 16.89
CA LEU A 150 -1.33 7.87 16.72
C LEU A 150 -0.50 8.06 15.46
N ALA A 151 -0.92 8.95 14.56
CA ALA A 151 -0.13 9.31 13.40
C ALA A 151 0.10 10.83 13.33
N ASN A 152 1.31 11.24 12.90
CA ASN A 152 1.63 12.63 12.66
C ASN A 152 2.28 12.85 11.29
N ALA A 153 2.08 14.06 10.74
CA ALA A 153 2.74 14.53 9.52
C ALA A 153 3.46 15.86 9.78
N GLY A 154 4.68 15.98 9.25
CA GLY A 154 5.54 17.15 9.40
C GLY A 154 6.97 16.78 9.74
N GLN A 155 7.18 15.88 10.67
CA GLN A 155 8.47 15.30 11.02
C GLN A 155 8.38 13.77 10.98
N ALA A 156 9.31 13.15 10.28
CA ALA A 156 9.39 11.69 10.15
C ALA A 156 9.89 11.02 11.45
N ASN A 157 10.55 11.76 12.33
CA ASN A 157 11.28 11.22 13.47
C ASN A 157 12.22 10.07 13.08
N ALA A 158 12.87 10.23 11.93
CA ALA A 158 13.86 9.32 11.38
C ALA A 158 15.24 9.97 11.43
N ALA A 159 16.30 9.18 11.63
CA ALA A 159 17.67 9.63 11.84
C ALA A 159 17.80 10.64 13.01
N THR A 160 17.03 10.45 14.06
CA THR A 160 16.95 11.34 15.25
C THR A 160 17.59 10.73 16.49
N GLY A 161 18.15 9.53 16.38
CA GLY A 161 18.88 8.86 17.44
C GLY A 161 18.05 8.58 18.69
N LYS A 162 18.72 8.59 19.85
CA LYS A 162 18.08 8.31 21.15
C LYS A 162 16.96 9.28 21.49
N LEU A 163 17.13 10.57 21.18
CA LEU A 163 16.12 11.59 21.45
C LEU A 163 14.83 11.34 20.66
N GLY A 164 14.93 10.84 19.41
CA GLY A 164 13.75 10.47 18.64
C GLY A 164 13.01 9.26 19.21
N MET A 165 13.72 8.32 19.83
CA MET A 165 13.08 7.20 20.54
C MET A 165 12.39 7.68 21.83
N GLU A 166 13.01 8.59 22.59
CA GLU A 166 12.39 9.23 23.74
C GLU A 166 11.10 9.96 23.35
N ASP A 167 11.10 10.67 22.20
CA ASP A 167 9.91 11.31 21.64
C ASP A 167 8.81 10.29 21.30
N ALA A 168 9.17 9.15 20.71
CA ALA A 168 8.23 8.09 20.40
C ALA A 168 7.59 7.50 21.67
N VAL A 169 8.40 7.14 22.67
CA VAL A 169 7.91 6.60 23.95
C VAL A 169 7.01 7.62 24.66
N ARG A 170 7.42 8.89 24.71
CA ARG A 170 6.63 9.97 25.32
C ARG A 170 5.30 10.17 24.59
N SER A 171 5.29 10.09 23.25
CA SER A 171 4.07 10.21 22.46
C SER A 171 3.06 9.11 22.80
N ALA A 172 3.53 7.87 22.87
CA ALA A 172 2.69 6.72 23.23
C ALA A 172 2.15 6.86 24.67
N ALA A 173 3.01 7.21 25.63
CA ALA A 173 2.61 7.39 27.04
C ALA A 173 1.54 8.48 27.20
N THR A 174 1.68 9.62 26.52
CA THR A 174 0.69 10.72 26.61
C THR A 174 -0.66 10.32 26.02
N VAL A 175 -0.69 9.57 24.91
CA VAL A 175 -1.94 9.06 24.35
C VAL A 175 -2.56 8.01 25.28
N ALA A 176 -1.76 7.12 25.84
CA ALA A 176 -2.20 6.11 26.80
C ALA A 176 -2.86 6.72 28.02
N GLU A 177 -2.25 7.76 28.60
CA GLU A 177 -2.82 8.53 29.71
C GLU A 177 -4.19 9.13 29.34
N ALA A 178 -4.29 9.76 28.16
CA ALA A 178 -5.53 10.37 27.68
C ALA A 178 -6.65 9.35 27.39
N LEU A 179 -6.30 8.10 27.07
CA LEU A 179 -7.25 7.01 26.80
C LEU A 179 -7.49 6.07 27.98
N GLY A 180 -6.73 6.23 29.09
CA GLY A 180 -6.80 5.36 30.25
C GLY A 180 -6.37 3.91 29.96
N CYS A 181 -5.24 3.74 29.26
CA CYS A 181 -4.66 2.44 28.92
C CYS A 181 -3.13 2.48 29.06
N GLU A 182 -2.43 1.37 28.73
CA GLU A 182 -0.98 1.28 28.83
C GLU A 182 -0.29 1.84 27.57
N ALA A 183 0.96 2.31 27.71
CA ALA A 183 1.74 2.80 26.56
C ALA A 183 1.96 1.72 25.48
N SER A 184 2.06 0.46 25.88
CA SER A 184 2.13 -0.71 24.98
C SER A 184 0.83 -0.98 24.19
N ASP A 185 -0.28 -0.32 24.54
CA ASP A 185 -1.52 -0.34 23.76
C ASP A 185 -1.53 0.66 22.60
N ILE A 186 -0.50 1.49 22.45
CA ILE A 186 -0.44 2.57 21.48
C ILE A 186 0.64 2.29 20.44
N LEU A 187 0.27 2.29 19.16
CA LEU A 187 1.21 2.27 18.04
C LEU A 187 1.36 3.67 17.42
N LEU A 188 2.48 3.89 16.76
CA LEU A 188 2.87 5.20 16.25
C LEU A 188 3.17 5.14 14.75
N GLN A 189 2.76 6.19 14.03
CA GLN A 189 3.15 6.43 12.66
C GLN A 189 3.59 7.89 12.51
N SER A 190 4.70 8.14 11.82
CA SER A 190 5.18 9.49 11.55
C SER A 190 5.59 9.63 10.09
N THR A 191 5.42 10.81 9.52
CA THR A 191 5.86 11.13 8.16
C THR A 191 6.27 12.61 8.06
N GLY A 192 7.05 12.95 7.04
CA GLY A 192 7.54 14.31 6.78
C GLY A 192 9.06 14.36 6.78
N VAL A 193 9.64 15.44 7.30
CA VAL A 193 11.07 15.73 7.19
C VAL A 193 11.91 14.74 7.99
N ILE A 194 12.91 14.12 7.34
CA ILE A 194 13.93 13.26 7.95
C ILE A 194 14.97 14.14 8.66
N GLY A 195 15.55 13.65 9.76
CA GLY A 195 16.56 14.37 10.56
C GLY A 195 15.99 15.41 11.51
N LYS A 196 14.66 15.62 11.52
CA LYS A 196 14.00 16.53 12.46
C LYS A 196 13.20 15.75 13.50
N ARG A 197 13.37 16.11 14.76
CA ARG A 197 12.55 15.61 15.87
C ARG A 197 11.12 16.15 15.76
N ILE A 198 10.16 15.40 16.29
CA ILE A 198 8.77 15.86 16.42
C ILE A 198 8.73 17.14 17.25
N LYS A 199 7.85 18.07 16.88
CA LYS A 199 7.52 19.23 17.73
C LYS A 199 6.66 18.74 18.90
N MET A 200 7.35 18.27 19.95
CA MET A 200 6.71 17.55 21.05
C MET A 200 5.71 18.38 21.83
N ASP A 201 5.96 19.66 22.01
CA ASP A 201 5.06 20.53 22.79
C ASP A 201 3.72 20.70 22.05
N GLU A 202 3.77 20.90 20.73
CA GLU A 202 2.60 21.00 19.87
C GLU A 202 1.83 19.67 19.78
N LEU A 203 2.53 18.55 19.63
CA LEU A 203 1.90 17.24 19.56
C LEU A 203 1.24 16.87 20.89
N MET A 204 1.92 17.07 22.02
CA MET A 204 1.37 16.77 23.35
C MET A 204 0.15 17.63 23.67
N ALA A 205 0.19 18.91 23.29
CA ALA A 205 -0.96 19.82 23.46
C ALA A 205 -2.18 19.40 22.60
N ALA A 206 -1.96 18.69 21.48
CA ALA A 206 -3.04 18.20 20.62
C ALA A 206 -3.73 16.92 21.13
N VAL A 207 -3.05 16.09 21.94
CA VAL A 207 -3.56 14.79 22.38
C VAL A 207 -4.90 14.87 23.12
N PRO A 208 -5.13 15.79 24.07
CA PRO A 208 -6.42 15.92 24.75
C PRO A 208 -7.57 16.23 23.76
N SER A 209 -7.31 17.08 22.75
CA SER A 209 -8.28 17.41 21.70
C SER A 209 -8.57 16.21 20.81
N LEU A 210 -7.56 15.42 20.44
CA LEU A 210 -7.75 14.18 19.68
C LEU A 210 -8.61 13.18 20.47
N ALA A 211 -8.28 12.93 21.73
CA ALA A 211 -9.03 11.99 22.58
C ALA A 211 -10.47 12.44 22.83
N GLY A 212 -10.69 13.74 23.04
CA GLY A 212 -12.03 14.32 23.30
C GLY A 212 -12.94 14.39 22.06
N ASN A 213 -12.39 14.32 20.84
CA ASN A 213 -13.14 14.45 19.59
C ASN A 213 -13.27 13.14 18.79
N LEU A 214 -13.00 12.00 19.40
CA LEU A 214 -13.13 10.68 18.76
C LEU A 214 -14.58 10.39 18.33
N LYS A 215 -14.79 10.12 17.05
CA LYS A 215 -16.12 9.80 16.45
C LYS A 215 -16.02 8.61 15.52
N ALA A 216 -17.10 7.79 15.51
CA ALA A 216 -17.27 6.66 14.59
C ALA A 216 -18.02 7.11 13.32
N THR A 217 -17.56 8.18 12.67
CA THR A 217 -18.19 8.75 11.49
C THR A 217 -17.24 8.77 10.29
N LYS A 218 -17.81 8.87 9.08
CA LYS A 218 -17.03 8.98 7.85
C LYS A 218 -16.18 10.24 7.82
N GLU A 219 -16.69 11.35 8.37
CA GLU A 219 -15.99 12.63 8.43
C GLU A 219 -14.72 12.51 9.30
N ALA A 220 -14.81 11.82 10.43
CA ALA A 220 -13.66 11.56 11.29
C ALA A 220 -12.60 10.70 10.58
N ALA A 221 -13.02 9.66 9.85
CA ALA A 221 -12.13 8.84 9.04
C ALA A 221 -11.48 9.65 7.91
N TYR A 222 -12.22 10.52 7.24
CA TYR A 222 -11.71 11.38 6.16
C TYR A 222 -10.73 12.44 6.68
N GLY A 223 -11.01 13.00 7.85
CA GLY A 223 -10.07 13.88 8.56
C GLY A 223 -8.76 13.16 8.88
N ALA A 224 -8.83 11.93 9.42
CA ALA A 224 -7.66 11.11 9.74
C ALA A 224 -6.85 10.77 8.48
N ALA A 225 -7.51 10.36 7.39
CA ALA A 225 -6.83 10.06 6.12
C ALA A 225 -6.14 11.30 5.53
N THR A 226 -6.73 12.50 5.71
CA THR A 226 -6.10 13.78 5.29
C THR A 226 -4.91 14.15 6.18
N ALA A 227 -5.00 13.90 7.47
CA ALA A 227 -3.98 14.31 8.44
C ALA A 227 -2.61 13.66 8.20
N ILE A 228 -2.58 12.45 7.64
CA ILE A 228 -1.34 11.73 7.32
C ILE A 228 -0.74 12.09 5.96
N CYS A 229 -1.46 12.78 5.08
CA CYS A 229 -1.00 13.19 3.75
C CYS A 229 0.12 14.23 3.84
N THR A 230 1.08 14.23 2.91
CA THR A 230 2.19 15.20 2.83
C THR A 230 2.18 15.96 1.51
N THR A 231 2.71 15.36 0.45
CA THR A 231 2.66 15.87 -0.93
C THR A 231 1.43 15.38 -1.69
N ASP A 232 0.69 14.46 -1.10
CA ASP A 232 -0.55 13.91 -1.64
C ASP A 232 -1.54 15.01 -2.05
N LEU A 233 -2.19 14.85 -3.21
CA LEU A 233 -3.23 15.74 -3.71
C LEU A 233 -4.63 15.29 -3.29
N VAL A 234 -4.77 14.00 -2.98
CA VAL A 234 -6.02 13.35 -2.60
C VAL A 234 -5.83 12.45 -1.36
N ARG A 235 -6.89 12.28 -0.56
CA ARG A 235 -6.89 11.28 0.50
C ARG A 235 -7.19 9.89 -0.09
N LYS A 236 -6.55 8.85 0.44
CA LYS A 236 -6.75 7.46 0.04
C LYS A 236 -7.43 6.73 1.18
N THR A 237 -8.72 6.47 1.04
CA THR A 237 -9.52 5.76 2.04
C THR A 237 -10.58 4.90 1.36
N LEU A 238 -10.81 3.71 1.89
CA LEU A 238 -11.73 2.72 1.33
C LEU A 238 -12.35 1.91 2.45
N ALA A 239 -13.57 1.46 2.26
CA ALA A 239 -14.16 0.41 3.09
C ALA A 239 -15.01 -0.54 2.24
N VAL A 240 -15.07 -1.80 2.66
CA VAL A 240 -15.90 -2.83 2.05
C VAL A 240 -16.66 -3.62 3.11
N GLU A 241 -17.84 -4.14 2.72
CA GLU A 241 -18.59 -5.13 3.48
C GLU A 241 -18.56 -6.45 2.71
N VAL A 242 -18.24 -7.55 3.37
CA VAL A 242 -18.17 -8.89 2.82
C VAL A 242 -18.99 -9.87 3.65
N ASP A 243 -19.67 -10.80 2.99
CA ASP A 243 -20.39 -11.91 3.65
C ASP A 243 -19.46 -13.14 3.69
N LEU A 244 -19.03 -13.52 4.88
CA LEU A 244 -18.17 -14.66 5.08
C LEU A 244 -18.91 -16.00 4.98
N GLY A 245 -20.25 -15.99 5.00
CA GLY A 245 -21.08 -17.19 5.10
C GLY A 245 -21.17 -17.69 6.56
N GLY A 246 -21.58 -18.95 6.76
CA GLY A 246 -21.53 -19.60 8.08
C GLY A 246 -22.67 -19.24 9.05
N GLY A 247 -23.59 -18.37 8.69
CA GLY A 247 -24.63 -17.87 9.59
C GLY A 247 -25.86 -18.79 9.81
N GLY A 248 -25.86 -20.01 9.30
CA GLY A 248 -26.99 -20.92 9.43
C GLY A 248 -28.32 -20.33 8.90
N LEU A 249 -29.44 -20.63 9.57
CA LEU A 249 -30.79 -20.15 9.22
C LEU A 249 -30.96 -18.62 9.33
N LEU A 250 -30.04 -17.88 9.96
CA LEU A 250 -30.13 -16.44 10.23
C LEU A 250 -29.37 -15.54 9.21
N GLY A 251 -28.83 -16.12 8.14
CA GLY A 251 -28.04 -15.40 7.14
C GLY A 251 -26.54 -15.42 7.38
N GLY A 252 -25.74 -14.98 6.40
CA GLY A 252 -24.29 -14.99 6.47
C GLY A 252 -23.71 -13.99 7.49
N ARG A 253 -22.51 -14.28 7.95
CA ARG A 253 -21.73 -13.39 8.83
C ARG A 253 -21.14 -12.23 8.02
N LYS A 254 -21.74 -11.05 8.12
CA LYS A 254 -21.24 -9.84 7.47
C LYS A 254 -20.19 -9.17 8.33
N VAL A 255 -19.04 -8.88 7.71
CA VAL A 255 -17.96 -8.12 8.32
C VAL A 255 -17.57 -6.94 7.45
N ARG A 256 -17.01 -5.91 8.07
CA ARG A 256 -16.51 -4.71 7.40
C ARG A 256 -15.02 -4.60 7.56
N ILE A 257 -14.39 -4.14 6.50
CA ILE A 257 -12.97 -3.83 6.47
C ILE A 257 -12.86 -2.40 5.98
N GLY A 258 -12.13 -1.57 6.71
CA GLY A 258 -11.85 -0.19 6.35
C GLY A 258 -10.36 0.05 6.28
N GLY A 259 -9.94 1.02 5.49
CA GLY A 259 -8.53 1.36 5.37
C GLY A 259 -8.31 2.81 5.01
N MET A 260 -7.15 3.31 5.37
CA MET A 260 -6.59 4.55 4.88
C MET A 260 -5.10 4.39 4.62
N GLY A 261 -4.59 5.18 3.69
CA GLY A 261 -3.17 5.23 3.38
C GLY A 261 -2.75 6.60 2.85
N LYS A 262 -1.45 6.83 2.83
CA LYS A 262 -0.85 7.99 2.21
C LYS A 262 0.43 7.62 1.48
N GLY A 263 0.76 8.39 0.49
CA GLY A 263 1.99 8.33 -0.28
C GLY A 263 1.79 8.97 -1.63
N SER A 264 2.84 9.64 -2.11
CA SER A 264 2.90 10.30 -3.40
C SER A 264 4.33 10.35 -3.93
N GLY A 265 5.35 10.53 -3.06
CA GLY A 265 6.77 10.39 -3.33
C GLY A 265 7.49 9.53 -2.29
N MET A 266 8.73 9.10 -2.61
CA MET A 266 9.52 8.10 -1.88
C MET A 266 8.74 6.80 -1.72
N ILE A 267 8.28 6.22 -2.87
CA ILE A 267 7.41 5.05 -2.93
C ILE A 267 8.05 3.94 -3.76
N HIS A 268 8.69 3.00 -3.09
CA HIS A 268 9.15 1.71 -3.64
C HIS A 268 9.21 0.65 -2.53
N PRO A 269 8.05 0.11 -2.08
CA PRO A 269 7.99 -0.74 -0.90
C PRO A 269 8.74 -2.06 -1.07
N ASN A 270 9.61 -2.34 -0.08
CA ASN A 270 10.09 -3.70 0.18
C ASN A 270 9.70 -4.05 1.62
N MET A 271 8.44 -4.48 1.83
CA MET A 271 7.74 -4.63 3.11
C MET A 271 7.25 -3.29 3.70
N ALA A 272 6.53 -2.53 2.89
CA ALA A 272 5.81 -1.26 3.13
C ALA A 272 6.63 0.03 2.91
N THR A 273 6.22 0.87 1.91
CA THR A 273 6.73 2.25 1.69
C THR A 273 5.56 3.22 1.71
N MET A 274 4.86 3.33 2.84
CA MET A 274 3.73 4.24 3.01
C MET A 274 3.24 4.16 4.46
N LEU A 275 2.39 5.07 4.88
CA LEU A 275 1.63 4.89 6.11
C LEU A 275 0.26 4.34 5.75
N GLY A 276 -0.10 3.21 6.34
CA GLY A 276 -1.41 2.60 6.20
C GLY A 276 -1.98 2.13 7.53
N VAL A 277 -3.28 2.33 7.70
CA VAL A 277 -4.05 1.73 8.78
C VAL A 277 -5.23 0.99 8.15
N VAL A 278 -5.39 -0.27 8.49
CA VAL A 278 -6.57 -1.07 8.13
C VAL A 278 -7.28 -1.53 9.38
N THR A 279 -8.60 -1.44 9.38
CA THR A 279 -9.47 -1.83 10.48
C THR A 279 -10.45 -2.91 10.01
N CYS A 280 -10.82 -3.82 10.90
CA CYS A 280 -11.77 -4.89 10.62
C CYS A 280 -12.62 -5.15 11.87
N ASP A 281 -13.90 -5.46 11.70
CA ASP A 281 -14.75 -5.84 12.82
C ASP A 281 -14.92 -7.36 13.01
N ALA A 282 -14.28 -8.18 12.18
CA ALA A 282 -14.25 -9.63 12.36
C ALA A 282 -13.55 -10.05 13.66
N ASN A 283 -14.05 -11.10 14.29
CA ASN A 283 -13.35 -11.80 15.37
C ASN A 283 -12.38 -12.80 14.75
N VAL A 284 -11.06 -12.55 14.86
CA VAL A 284 -10.00 -13.31 14.18
C VAL A 284 -8.95 -13.71 15.20
N GLU A 285 -8.42 -14.92 15.08
CA GLU A 285 -7.28 -15.36 15.89
C GLU A 285 -6.03 -14.49 15.61
N PRO A 286 -5.22 -14.14 16.61
CA PRO A 286 -4.07 -13.24 16.46
C PRO A 286 -3.08 -13.65 15.36
N GLU A 287 -2.69 -14.94 15.34
CA GLU A 287 -1.77 -15.44 14.32
C GLU A 287 -2.36 -15.40 12.92
N ALA A 288 -3.65 -15.72 12.77
CA ALA A 288 -4.36 -15.67 11.50
C ALA A 288 -4.40 -14.23 10.97
N TRP A 289 -4.75 -13.27 11.83
CA TRP A 289 -4.80 -11.86 11.48
C TRP A 289 -3.43 -11.31 11.06
N ARG A 290 -2.38 -11.55 11.84
CA ARG A 290 -1.01 -11.17 11.50
C ARG A 290 -0.57 -11.71 10.13
N ALA A 291 -0.88 -12.97 9.86
CA ALA A 291 -0.57 -13.59 8.58
C ALA A 291 -1.35 -12.97 7.42
N MET A 292 -2.66 -12.67 7.61
CA MET A 292 -3.50 -11.99 6.60
C MET A 292 -2.98 -10.59 6.29
N VAL A 293 -2.68 -9.76 7.30
CA VAL A 293 -2.15 -8.40 7.11
C VAL A 293 -0.82 -8.44 6.35
N LYS A 294 0.06 -9.40 6.68
CA LYS A 294 1.34 -9.58 5.98
C LYS A 294 1.12 -9.95 4.51
N ARG A 295 0.28 -10.96 4.20
CA ARG A 295 0.04 -11.38 2.82
C ARG A 295 -0.70 -10.31 2.03
N ALA A 296 -1.69 -9.64 2.60
CA ALA A 296 -2.37 -8.52 1.97
C ALA A 296 -1.40 -7.39 1.59
N SER A 297 -0.45 -7.06 2.49
CA SER A 297 0.58 -6.05 2.20
C SER A 297 1.55 -6.46 1.10
N VAL A 298 1.95 -7.74 1.05
CA VAL A 298 2.80 -8.29 -0.01
C VAL A 298 2.09 -8.24 -1.36
N ASN A 299 0.78 -8.51 -1.38
CA ASN A 299 -0.03 -8.56 -2.60
C ASN A 299 -0.54 -7.19 -3.08
N SER A 300 -0.25 -6.12 -2.35
CA SER A 300 -0.75 -4.76 -2.63
C SER A 300 0.36 -3.72 -2.54
N PHE A 301 0.64 -3.22 -1.34
CA PHE A 301 1.59 -2.13 -1.12
C PHE A 301 3.00 -2.47 -1.61
N ASN A 302 3.47 -3.71 -1.48
CA ASN A 302 4.78 -4.11 -2.00
C ASN A 302 4.84 -4.20 -3.54
N GLN A 303 3.73 -4.00 -4.22
CA GLN A 303 3.64 -4.07 -5.68
C GLN A 303 3.51 -2.68 -6.33
N ILE A 304 3.75 -1.59 -5.58
CA ILE A 304 3.73 -0.24 -6.15
C ILE A 304 5.14 0.36 -6.23
N SER A 305 5.34 1.30 -7.16
CA SER A 305 6.52 2.17 -7.22
C SER A 305 6.18 3.52 -7.84
N VAL A 306 6.64 4.60 -7.21
CA VAL A 306 6.62 5.94 -7.82
C VAL A 306 8.01 6.32 -8.33
N ASP A 307 9.05 6.16 -7.52
CA ASP A 307 10.39 6.69 -7.78
C ASP A 307 11.53 5.70 -7.51
N GLY A 308 11.23 4.50 -7.04
CA GLY A 308 12.25 3.50 -6.73
C GLY A 308 12.87 3.66 -5.34
N ASP A 309 12.44 4.65 -4.53
CA ASP A 309 13.04 4.95 -3.23
C ASP A 309 12.22 4.39 -2.07
N THR A 310 12.89 3.64 -1.17
CA THR A 310 12.28 3.06 0.03
C THR A 310 12.43 4.00 1.22
N SER A 311 11.31 4.34 1.87
CA SER A 311 11.27 5.26 3.01
C SER A 311 11.77 4.63 4.32
N THR A 312 12.11 5.47 5.27
CA THR A 312 12.52 5.13 6.64
C THR A 312 11.33 4.82 7.58
N ASN A 313 10.12 5.20 7.18
CA ASN A 313 8.94 5.26 8.08
C ASN A 313 7.83 4.28 7.75
N ASP A 314 7.96 3.54 6.66
CA ASP A 314 6.87 2.76 6.11
C ASP A 314 6.32 1.73 7.07
N CYS A 315 5.01 1.74 7.20
CA CYS A 315 4.30 0.74 7.99
C CYS A 315 2.83 0.61 7.57
N VAL A 316 2.33 -0.61 7.67
CA VAL A 316 0.90 -0.93 7.62
C VAL A 316 0.53 -1.56 8.95
N ILE A 317 -0.46 -0.98 9.63
CA ILE A 317 -1.00 -1.48 10.90
C ILE A 317 -2.43 -1.94 10.66
N GLY A 318 -2.70 -3.21 10.94
CA GLY A 318 -4.02 -3.82 10.84
C GLY A 318 -4.60 -4.12 12.21
N LEU A 319 -5.84 -3.67 12.47
CA LEU A 319 -6.57 -3.85 13.73
C LEU A 319 -7.87 -4.62 13.48
N ALA A 320 -8.13 -5.67 14.27
CA ALA A 320 -9.39 -6.41 14.24
C ALA A 320 -10.10 -6.34 15.60
N SER A 321 -11.27 -5.68 15.63
CA SER A 321 -11.99 -5.39 16.90
C SER A 321 -12.83 -6.55 17.43
N GLY A 322 -13.17 -7.53 16.59
CA GLY A 322 -14.09 -8.61 16.96
C GLY A 322 -15.56 -8.17 17.14
N ALA A 323 -15.88 -6.90 16.85
CA ALA A 323 -17.20 -6.32 17.16
C ALA A 323 -18.34 -6.82 16.26
N ALA A 324 -18.05 -7.54 15.17
CA ALA A 324 -19.04 -8.24 14.37
C ALA A 324 -19.56 -9.53 15.08
N GLY A 325 -18.84 -9.98 16.11
CA GLY A 325 -19.20 -11.19 16.89
C GLY A 325 -18.88 -12.49 16.16
N GLY A 326 -19.47 -13.58 16.64
CA GLY A 326 -19.23 -14.97 16.18
C GLY A 326 -17.91 -15.56 16.69
N ASP A 327 -17.68 -16.84 16.37
CA ASP A 327 -16.49 -17.56 16.78
C ASP A 327 -15.22 -16.95 16.15
N PRO A 328 -14.05 -17.05 16.80
CA PRO A 328 -12.79 -16.61 16.23
C PRO A 328 -12.49 -17.31 14.90
N ILE A 329 -12.13 -16.52 13.89
CA ILE A 329 -11.75 -17.05 12.57
C ILE A 329 -10.31 -17.55 12.64
N ALA A 330 -10.15 -18.86 12.48
CA ALA A 330 -8.85 -19.53 12.43
C ALA A 330 -8.28 -19.54 11.01
N ALA A 331 -6.95 -19.66 10.90
CA ALA A 331 -6.26 -19.81 9.62
C ALA A 331 -6.73 -21.07 8.86
N GLY A 332 -6.81 -20.97 7.52
CA GLY A 332 -7.15 -22.09 6.64
C GLY A 332 -8.65 -22.44 6.58
N THR A 333 -9.51 -21.62 7.18
CA THR A 333 -10.97 -21.77 7.06
C THR A 333 -11.49 -21.01 5.83
N PRO A 334 -12.63 -21.42 5.24
CA PRO A 334 -13.26 -20.68 4.13
C PRO A 334 -13.59 -19.22 4.46
N GLU A 335 -13.94 -18.94 5.73
CA GLU A 335 -14.17 -17.59 6.23
C GLU A 335 -12.88 -16.78 6.22
N ALA A 336 -11.74 -17.37 6.61
CA ALA A 336 -10.43 -16.75 6.59
C ALA A 336 -10.01 -16.39 5.17
N GLU A 337 -10.23 -17.27 4.20
CA GLU A 337 -9.91 -17.03 2.78
C GLU A 337 -10.73 -15.84 2.21
N LYS A 338 -12.02 -15.78 2.49
CA LYS A 338 -12.89 -14.66 2.06
C LYS A 338 -12.50 -13.36 2.72
N LEU A 339 -12.20 -13.38 4.02
CA LEU A 339 -11.77 -12.22 4.77
C LEU A 339 -10.45 -11.67 4.23
N GLU A 340 -9.48 -12.54 4.00
CA GLU A 340 -8.17 -12.18 3.44
C GLU A 340 -8.27 -11.61 2.02
N ALA A 341 -9.13 -12.20 1.18
CA ALA A 341 -9.38 -11.70 -0.16
C ALA A 341 -9.97 -10.27 -0.13
N ALA A 342 -10.93 -10.02 0.74
CA ALA A 342 -11.53 -8.70 0.91
C ALA A 342 -10.54 -7.68 1.53
N LEU A 343 -9.72 -8.09 2.51
CA LEU A 343 -8.64 -7.29 3.08
C LEU A 343 -7.62 -6.91 2.00
N THR A 344 -7.21 -7.89 1.19
CA THR A 344 -6.28 -7.67 0.08
C THR A 344 -6.86 -6.69 -0.93
N ALA A 345 -8.15 -6.78 -1.26
CA ALA A 345 -8.80 -5.85 -2.18
C ALA A 345 -8.81 -4.41 -1.66
N VAL A 346 -9.07 -4.20 -0.36
CA VAL A 346 -8.94 -2.86 0.28
C VAL A 346 -7.51 -2.35 0.16
N CYS A 347 -6.52 -3.18 0.47
CA CYS A 347 -5.11 -2.81 0.38
C CYS A 347 -4.68 -2.50 -1.07
N VAL A 348 -5.15 -3.28 -2.06
CA VAL A 348 -4.87 -3.04 -3.50
C VAL A 348 -5.49 -1.72 -3.97
N GLY A 349 -6.74 -1.44 -3.61
CA GLY A 349 -7.38 -0.17 -3.97
C GLY A 349 -6.62 1.04 -3.44
N ILE A 350 -6.17 0.99 -2.19
CA ILE A 350 -5.35 2.06 -1.58
C ILE A 350 -3.97 2.12 -2.25
N ALA A 351 -3.32 0.99 -2.51
CA ALA A 351 -2.00 0.92 -3.14
C ALA A 351 -2.02 1.50 -4.56
N LYS A 352 -2.99 1.12 -5.40
CA LYS A 352 -3.19 1.70 -6.72
C LYS A 352 -3.43 3.22 -6.66
N SER A 353 -4.19 3.68 -5.66
CA SER A 353 -4.44 5.11 -5.45
C SER A 353 -3.19 5.89 -5.05
N ILE A 354 -2.25 5.26 -4.34
CA ILE A 354 -0.94 5.84 -4.03
C ILE A 354 -0.11 6.00 -5.31
N ALA A 355 -0.05 4.97 -6.16
CA ALA A 355 0.66 5.02 -7.43
C ALA A 355 0.00 6.03 -8.40
N TRP A 356 -1.34 6.08 -8.43
CA TRP A 356 -2.12 7.02 -9.24
C TRP A 356 -1.86 8.48 -8.83
N ASP A 357 -1.75 8.78 -7.53
CA ASP A 357 -1.45 10.12 -6.99
C ASP A 357 0.06 10.34 -6.82
N GLY A 358 0.89 9.66 -7.61
CA GLY A 358 2.34 9.88 -7.62
C GLY A 358 2.68 11.35 -7.93
N GLU A 359 3.74 11.89 -7.31
CA GLU A 359 4.16 13.29 -7.50
C GLU A 359 4.32 13.64 -8.97
N GLY A 360 3.45 14.54 -9.46
CA GLY A 360 3.45 15.00 -10.84
C GLY A 360 2.96 13.99 -11.88
N ALA A 361 2.41 12.84 -11.47
CA ALA A 361 1.93 11.80 -12.36
C ALA A 361 0.78 12.26 -13.25
N THR A 362 0.71 11.71 -14.48
CA THR A 362 -0.40 11.92 -15.41
C THR A 362 -1.20 10.66 -15.69
N CYS A 363 -0.71 9.48 -15.30
CA CYS A 363 -1.43 8.21 -15.41
C CYS A 363 -0.95 7.18 -14.39
N LEU A 364 -1.84 6.23 -14.09
CA LEU A 364 -1.48 4.97 -13.43
C LEU A 364 -0.90 4.01 -14.47
N ILE A 365 0.19 3.33 -14.15
CA ILE A 365 0.72 2.22 -14.93
C ILE A 365 0.38 0.92 -14.20
N GLU A 366 -0.27 -0.01 -14.88
CA GLU A 366 -0.54 -1.36 -14.40
C GLU A 366 0.22 -2.36 -15.26
N CYS A 367 1.20 -3.05 -14.70
CA CYS A 367 1.93 -4.11 -15.38
C CYS A 367 1.47 -5.46 -14.86
N ASN A 368 0.96 -6.31 -15.75
CA ASN A 368 0.57 -7.68 -15.48
C ASN A 368 1.58 -8.63 -16.12
N VAL A 369 2.09 -9.56 -15.35
CA VAL A 369 3.00 -10.62 -15.82
C VAL A 369 2.31 -11.96 -15.70
N ASN A 370 2.41 -12.78 -16.73
CA ASN A 370 1.89 -14.15 -16.78
C ASN A 370 2.93 -15.12 -17.35
N GLY A 371 2.71 -16.41 -17.10
CA GLY A 371 3.61 -17.46 -17.61
C GLY A 371 4.89 -17.62 -16.78
N ALA A 372 4.97 -17.06 -15.58
CA ALA A 372 6.13 -17.21 -14.70
C ALA A 372 6.12 -18.55 -13.94
N ASP A 373 7.29 -19.01 -13.50
CA ASP A 373 7.46 -20.26 -12.74
C ASP A 373 7.02 -20.14 -11.29
N SER A 374 7.00 -18.93 -10.74
CA SER A 374 6.49 -18.63 -9.40
C SER A 374 5.75 -17.30 -9.34
N LEU A 375 4.89 -17.15 -8.32
CA LEU A 375 4.20 -15.89 -8.05
C LEU A 375 5.19 -14.75 -7.72
N ASP A 376 6.28 -15.06 -7.04
CA ASP A 376 7.30 -14.08 -6.70
C ASP A 376 8.06 -13.63 -7.94
N ASP A 377 8.35 -14.52 -8.90
CA ASP A 377 8.97 -14.18 -10.18
C ASP A 377 8.08 -13.23 -11.00
N ALA A 378 6.78 -13.57 -11.13
CA ALA A 378 5.83 -12.70 -11.82
C ALA A 378 5.81 -11.29 -11.22
N ARG A 379 5.81 -11.18 -9.89
CA ARG A 379 5.84 -9.90 -9.17
C ARG A 379 7.13 -9.13 -9.34
N LEU A 380 8.27 -9.81 -9.30
CA LEU A 380 9.59 -9.17 -9.49
C LEU A 380 9.69 -8.56 -10.89
N ILE A 381 9.27 -9.29 -11.92
CA ILE A 381 9.25 -8.78 -13.31
C ILE A 381 8.29 -7.58 -13.41
N ALA A 382 7.05 -7.70 -12.95
CA ALA A 382 6.07 -6.62 -13.01
C ALA A 382 6.58 -5.35 -12.30
N ARG A 383 7.16 -5.53 -11.11
CA ARG A 383 7.72 -4.43 -10.32
C ARG A 383 8.94 -3.79 -11.01
N SER A 384 9.80 -4.58 -11.65
CA SER A 384 10.92 -4.09 -12.44
C SER A 384 10.44 -3.16 -13.56
N VAL A 385 9.39 -3.56 -14.28
CA VAL A 385 8.80 -2.76 -15.38
C VAL A 385 8.24 -1.43 -14.86
N VAL A 386 7.39 -1.44 -13.83
CA VAL A 386 6.76 -0.20 -13.32
C VAL A 386 7.73 0.73 -12.60
N SER A 387 8.90 0.27 -12.17
CA SER A 387 9.94 1.08 -11.55
C SER A 387 11.01 1.59 -12.53
N SER A 388 11.00 1.14 -13.78
CA SER A 388 11.97 1.56 -14.79
C SER A 388 11.79 3.02 -15.18
N SER A 389 12.75 3.87 -14.85
CA SER A 389 12.73 5.31 -15.23
C SER A 389 12.59 5.50 -16.73
N LEU A 390 13.22 4.65 -17.55
CA LEU A 390 13.12 4.73 -19.01
C LEU A 390 11.73 4.34 -19.53
N ALA A 391 11.12 3.28 -18.98
CA ALA A 391 9.75 2.88 -19.31
C ALA A 391 8.74 3.97 -18.92
N LYS A 392 8.84 4.50 -17.70
CA LYS A 392 7.99 5.57 -17.18
C LYS A 392 8.09 6.86 -18.00
N SER A 393 9.32 7.24 -18.41
CA SER A 393 9.56 8.41 -19.27
C SER A 393 9.02 8.21 -20.69
N ALA A 394 9.07 6.97 -21.24
CA ALA A 394 8.47 6.67 -22.54
C ALA A 394 6.96 6.83 -22.50
N ILE A 395 6.30 6.35 -21.44
CA ILE A 395 4.84 6.49 -21.26
C ILE A 395 4.46 7.96 -21.16
N PHE A 396 5.18 8.77 -20.38
CA PHE A 396 4.98 10.21 -20.31
C PHE A 396 5.14 10.91 -21.68
N GLY A 397 6.14 10.49 -22.47
CA GLY A 397 6.39 10.98 -23.82
C GLY A 397 5.45 10.41 -24.88
N HIS A 398 4.48 9.58 -24.50
CA HIS A 398 3.56 8.85 -25.38
C HIS A 398 4.29 8.00 -26.44
N ASP A 399 5.46 7.46 -26.10
CA ASP A 399 6.29 6.59 -26.92
C ASP A 399 5.98 5.11 -26.59
N PRO A 400 5.38 4.32 -27.49
CA PRO A 400 5.09 2.91 -27.27
C PRO A 400 6.36 2.05 -27.34
N ASN A 401 7.31 2.33 -26.46
CA ASN A 401 8.67 1.80 -26.48
C ASN A 401 8.76 0.40 -25.84
N TRP A 402 8.40 -0.63 -26.62
CA TRP A 402 8.52 -2.02 -26.19
C TRP A 402 9.94 -2.42 -25.79
N GLY A 403 10.97 -1.83 -26.42
CA GLY A 403 12.37 -2.13 -26.09
C GLY A 403 12.74 -1.78 -24.66
N ARG A 404 12.21 -0.66 -24.11
CA ARG A 404 12.40 -0.28 -22.70
C ARG A 404 11.64 -1.20 -21.76
N LEU A 405 10.46 -1.67 -22.17
CA LEU A 405 9.66 -2.63 -21.39
C LEU A 405 10.36 -3.99 -21.33
N ALA A 406 10.84 -4.51 -22.49
CA ALA A 406 11.62 -5.74 -22.59
C ALA A 406 12.90 -5.68 -21.75
N CYS A 407 13.64 -4.57 -21.85
CA CYS A 407 14.83 -4.34 -21.06
C CYS A 407 14.53 -4.38 -19.56
N ALA A 408 13.44 -3.73 -19.13
CA ALA A 408 13.03 -3.72 -17.72
C ALA A 408 12.61 -5.10 -17.20
N ALA A 409 11.94 -5.90 -18.01
CA ALA A 409 11.66 -7.30 -17.68
C ALA A 409 12.95 -8.12 -17.58
N GLY A 410 13.89 -7.93 -18.54
CA GLY A 410 15.13 -8.71 -18.64
C GLY A 410 16.11 -8.49 -17.49
N TYR A 411 16.15 -7.30 -16.87
CA TYR A 411 17.01 -7.06 -15.70
C TYR A 411 16.32 -7.26 -14.34
N SER A 412 15.13 -7.83 -14.34
CA SER A 412 14.37 -8.09 -13.09
C SER A 412 15.07 -9.01 -12.10
N GLY A 413 16.08 -9.74 -12.53
CA GLY A 413 16.78 -10.79 -11.76
C GLY A 413 16.08 -12.15 -11.83
N VAL A 414 14.99 -12.27 -12.59
CA VAL A 414 14.26 -13.52 -12.85
C VAL A 414 14.76 -14.13 -14.15
N HIS A 415 14.96 -15.44 -14.17
CA HIS A 415 15.33 -16.16 -15.38
C HIS A 415 14.07 -16.50 -16.18
N PHE A 416 14.11 -16.23 -17.50
CA PHE A 416 13.16 -16.67 -18.51
C PHE A 416 13.86 -16.68 -19.87
N GLU A 417 13.35 -17.46 -20.82
CA GLU A 417 13.92 -17.52 -22.17
C GLU A 417 13.45 -16.30 -23.00
N GLN A 418 14.36 -15.70 -23.74
CA GLN A 418 14.04 -14.51 -24.54
C GLN A 418 12.92 -14.79 -25.56
N GLU A 419 12.90 -16.00 -26.11
CA GLU A 419 11.93 -16.46 -27.11
C GLU A 419 10.50 -16.55 -26.55
N ASP A 420 10.35 -16.62 -25.23
CA ASP A 420 9.04 -16.67 -24.56
C ASP A 420 8.47 -15.26 -24.26
N LEU A 421 9.30 -14.22 -24.44
CA LEU A 421 8.89 -12.86 -24.11
C LEU A 421 7.85 -12.32 -25.09
N CYS A 422 6.70 -11.93 -24.56
CA CYS A 422 5.64 -11.24 -25.29
C CYS A 422 5.26 -9.96 -24.51
N ILE A 423 5.08 -8.84 -25.23
CA ILE A 423 4.74 -7.53 -24.66
C ILE A 423 3.55 -6.93 -25.37
N LYS A 424 2.53 -6.55 -24.57
CA LYS A 424 1.37 -5.79 -25.03
C LYS A 424 1.27 -4.47 -24.29
N LEU A 425 0.84 -3.44 -25.01
CA LEU A 425 0.54 -2.12 -24.46
C LEU A 425 -0.93 -1.81 -24.76
N GLY A 426 -1.78 -1.96 -23.76
CA GLY A 426 -3.23 -1.93 -23.95
C GLY A 426 -3.68 -2.94 -25.01
N PRO A 427 -4.37 -2.51 -26.10
CA PRO A 427 -4.82 -3.41 -27.16
C PRO A 427 -3.71 -3.84 -28.12
N HIS A 428 -2.53 -3.22 -28.09
CA HIS A 428 -1.47 -3.41 -29.07
C HIS A 428 -0.47 -4.47 -28.63
N THR A 429 -0.27 -5.53 -29.44
CA THR A 429 0.84 -6.46 -29.28
C THR A 429 2.06 -5.87 -29.98
N LEU A 430 3.11 -5.57 -29.21
CA LEU A 430 4.31 -4.89 -29.72
C LEU A 430 5.47 -5.86 -29.98
N MET A 431 5.49 -6.97 -29.23
CA MET A 431 6.52 -7.99 -29.28
C MET A 431 5.90 -9.36 -29.00
N GLU A 432 6.31 -10.39 -29.72
CA GLU A 432 5.87 -11.78 -29.54
C GLU A 432 7.01 -12.74 -29.88
N ASN A 433 7.12 -13.85 -29.15
CA ASN A 433 8.18 -14.85 -29.33
C ASN A 433 9.60 -14.23 -29.34
N GLY A 434 9.84 -13.26 -28.45
CA GLY A 434 11.12 -12.56 -28.38
C GLY A 434 11.45 -11.63 -29.55
N GLN A 435 10.51 -11.40 -30.46
CA GLN A 435 10.71 -10.62 -31.69
C GLN A 435 9.74 -9.43 -31.77
N PRO A 436 10.19 -8.27 -32.26
CA PRO A 436 9.29 -7.13 -32.49
C PRO A 436 8.27 -7.48 -33.57
N LEU A 437 7.05 -6.99 -33.38
CA LEU A 437 6.01 -7.06 -34.39
C LEU A 437 5.90 -5.74 -35.16
N ASP A 438 5.35 -5.82 -36.37
CA ASP A 438 4.87 -4.64 -37.08
C ASP A 438 3.51 -4.23 -36.50
N TYR A 439 3.41 -2.99 -35.99
CA TYR A 439 2.22 -2.46 -35.36
C TYR A 439 2.00 -0.97 -35.72
N ASP A 440 0.78 -0.48 -35.58
CA ASP A 440 0.49 0.93 -35.80
C ASP A 440 1.02 1.77 -34.60
N ALA A 441 2.22 2.33 -34.78
CA ALA A 441 2.87 3.15 -33.76
C ALA A 441 2.10 4.45 -33.42
N LYS A 442 1.29 4.98 -34.39
CA LYS A 442 0.47 6.18 -34.13
C LYS A 442 -0.73 5.85 -33.26
N ASP A 443 -1.37 4.70 -33.50
CA ASP A 443 -2.51 4.24 -32.70
C ASP A 443 -2.06 3.85 -31.29
N ALA A 444 -0.92 3.16 -31.16
CA ALA A 444 -0.33 2.84 -29.86
C ALA A 444 0.08 4.11 -29.07
N SER A 445 0.61 5.13 -29.75
CA SER A 445 0.90 6.44 -29.13
C SER A 445 -0.38 7.18 -28.73
N ALA A 446 -1.44 7.10 -29.54
CA ALA A 446 -2.74 7.68 -29.20
C ALA A 446 -3.35 7.05 -27.93
N TYR A 447 -3.26 5.71 -27.79
CA TYR A 447 -3.66 5.02 -26.56
C TYR A 447 -2.98 5.60 -25.31
N LEU A 448 -1.66 5.82 -25.33
CA LEU A 448 -0.93 6.43 -24.22
C LEU A 448 -1.39 7.85 -23.94
N LYS A 449 -1.52 8.66 -25.02
CA LYS A 449 -1.95 10.05 -24.91
C LYS A 449 -3.35 10.18 -24.32
N ASP A 450 -4.28 9.34 -24.76
CA ASP A 450 -5.66 9.36 -24.26
C ASP A 450 -5.73 8.95 -22.78
N ALA A 451 -4.97 7.92 -22.39
CA ALA A 451 -4.88 7.51 -20.99
C ALA A 451 -4.31 8.61 -20.11
N CYS A 452 -3.20 9.27 -20.51
CA CYS A 452 -2.59 10.36 -19.75
C CYS A 452 -3.49 11.61 -19.69
N ALA A 453 -4.23 11.92 -20.76
CA ALA A 453 -5.11 13.09 -20.82
C ALA A 453 -6.24 13.08 -19.79
N VAL A 454 -6.68 11.90 -19.36
CA VAL A 454 -7.76 11.71 -18.37
C VAL A 454 -7.27 11.17 -17.03
N HIS A 455 -5.96 11.16 -16.80
CA HIS A 455 -5.33 10.53 -15.64
C HIS A 455 -5.83 9.09 -15.45
N GLY A 456 -5.90 8.36 -16.55
CA GLY A 456 -6.39 6.98 -16.62
C GLY A 456 -5.30 5.95 -16.30
N THR A 457 -5.55 4.70 -16.73
CA THR A 457 -4.62 3.59 -16.52
C THR A 457 -4.01 3.14 -17.84
N VAL A 458 -2.68 3.10 -17.90
CA VAL A 458 -1.90 2.45 -18.97
C VAL A 458 -1.65 1.01 -18.54
N VAL A 459 -2.14 0.04 -19.33
CA VAL A 459 -1.98 -1.39 -19.08
C VAL A 459 -0.84 -1.95 -19.91
N ILE A 460 0.08 -2.66 -19.25
CA ILE A 460 1.18 -3.39 -19.86
C ILE A 460 1.01 -4.86 -19.49
N ASP A 461 0.89 -5.74 -20.50
CA ASP A 461 0.90 -7.18 -20.26
C ASP A 461 2.23 -7.76 -20.77
N VAL A 462 2.89 -8.55 -19.93
CA VAL A 462 4.16 -9.23 -20.20
C VAL A 462 3.96 -10.72 -20.01
N SER A 463 4.28 -11.53 -21.01
CA SER A 463 4.33 -12.99 -20.88
C SER A 463 5.79 -13.44 -20.94
N VAL A 464 6.17 -14.39 -20.07
CA VAL A 464 7.57 -14.83 -19.92
C VAL A 464 7.74 -16.34 -20.00
N GLY A 465 6.72 -17.05 -20.48
CA GLY A 465 6.73 -18.51 -20.61
C GLY A 465 5.35 -19.14 -20.46
N ALA A 466 5.34 -20.43 -20.15
CA ALA A 466 4.12 -21.24 -19.96
C ALA A 466 3.88 -21.62 -18.49
N GLY A 467 4.55 -20.98 -17.54
CA GLY A 467 4.35 -21.19 -16.10
C GLY A 467 2.92 -20.84 -15.66
N ALA A 468 2.51 -21.37 -14.51
CA ALA A 468 1.13 -21.26 -14.02
C ALA A 468 0.86 -19.99 -13.21
N PHE A 469 1.87 -19.15 -13.00
CA PHE A 469 1.75 -18.02 -12.09
C PHE A 469 1.62 -16.70 -12.82
N GLU A 470 0.82 -15.82 -12.22
CA GLU A 470 0.63 -14.44 -12.68
C GLU A 470 0.79 -13.48 -11.51
N GLY A 471 1.25 -12.26 -11.80
CA GLY A 471 1.45 -11.21 -10.80
C GLY A 471 1.32 -9.83 -11.43
N SER A 472 0.98 -8.83 -10.61
CA SER A 472 0.82 -7.46 -11.08
C SER A 472 1.60 -6.50 -10.18
N ALA A 473 2.01 -5.37 -10.78
CA ALA A 473 2.56 -4.23 -10.07
C ALA A 473 2.00 -2.93 -10.66
N TRP A 474 2.05 -1.86 -9.85
CA TRP A 474 1.49 -0.57 -10.23
C TRP A 474 2.52 0.55 -10.03
N GLY A 475 2.52 1.49 -10.94
CA GLY A 475 3.38 2.67 -10.90
C GLY A 475 2.67 3.87 -11.52
N CYS A 476 3.41 4.91 -11.76
CA CYS A 476 2.98 6.06 -12.54
C CYS A 476 4.04 6.42 -13.55
N ASP A 477 3.74 7.28 -14.51
CA ASP A 477 4.71 7.84 -15.43
C ASP A 477 5.75 8.75 -14.71
N LEU A 478 6.83 9.11 -15.39
CA LEU A 478 7.86 10.00 -14.88
C LEU A 478 7.84 11.31 -15.67
N THR A 479 7.40 12.37 -15.00
CA THR A 479 7.15 13.68 -15.61
C THR A 479 8.22 14.71 -15.24
N TYR A 480 8.21 15.86 -15.91
CA TYR A 480 9.01 17.01 -15.50
C TYR A 480 8.57 17.58 -14.15
N ASP A 481 7.28 17.47 -13.82
CA ASP A 481 6.73 17.97 -12.56
C ASP A 481 7.24 17.14 -11.36
N TYR A 482 7.49 15.83 -11.53
CA TYR A 482 8.17 15.05 -10.49
C TYR A 482 9.51 15.68 -10.11
N VAL A 483 10.36 15.98 -11.11
CA VAL A 483 11.68 16.59 -10.87
C VAL A 483 11.53 17.97 -10.24
N LYS A 484 10.61 18.80 -10.74
CA LYS A 484 10.35 20.13 -10.21
C LYS A 484 9.91 20.08 -8.75
N ILE A 485 8.92 19.24 -8.41
CA ILE A 485 8.42 19.09 -7.04
C ILE A 485 9.57 18.71 -6.10
N ASN A 486 10.38 17.71 -6.47
CA ASN A 486 11.45 17.22 -5.61
C ASN A 486 12.69 18.12 -5.56
N ALA A 487 12.94 18.93 -6.58
CA ALA A 487 14.01 19.94 -6.58
C ALA A 487 13.65 21.17 -5.71
N GLU A 488 12.37 21.52 -5.64
CA GLU A 488 11.89 22.69 -4.89
C GLU A 488 11.45 22.34 -3.46
N TYR A 489 11.12 21.06 -3.19
CA TYR A 489 10.68 20.59 -1.88
C TYR A 489 11.89 20.26 -1.00
N THR A 490 12.07 21.05 0.06
CA THR A 490 13.08 20.75 1.09
C THR A 490 12.45 19.85 2.15
N THR A 491 12.81 18.58 2.11
CA THR A 491 12.44 17.61 3.14
C THR A 491 13.35 17.69 4.35
#